data_d2ea432aa6c1356b8af5ce7332d2ab87
#
_entry.id   d2ea432aa6c1356b8af5ce7332d2ab87
#
_cell.length_a   1.000
_cell.length_b   1.000
_cell.length_c   1.000
_cell.angle_alpha   90.00
_cell.angle_beta   90.00
_cell.angle_gamma   90.00
#
_symmetry.space_group_name_H-M   'P 1'
#
loop_
_entity.id
_entity.type
_entity.pdbx_description
1 polymer ?
#
loop_
_entity_poly.entity_id
_entity_poly.type
_entity_poly.pdbx_seq_one_letter_code
_entity_poly.pdbx_strand_id
1 'polypeptide(L)'
;MSNNGRIFYIGSGTSGRLGIVDASECLPTFGIDGKIYGIIAGGDKAIRKSQEYAEDSKIQAWEDLKKYKLSKNDIVIGVSASGSTPYVVSCIEECNKNGIYTGCITCNKNSPLANLCLYPIEVVVGPEYITGSSRMKAGTAQKMVLNMISTTVMIKLGRVFDNKMIDMKLSNSKLHKRAVRILKSILNIGGEEAKKLIKENNNVRLSI
;
A
#
# COMPACT_ATOMS: atom_id res chain seq x y z
N MET A 1 -11.09 -3.72 -6.27
CA MET A 1 -11.49 -3.93 -4.86
C MET A 1 -13.01 -4.01 -4.66
N SER A 2 -13.82 -3.28 -5.43
CA SER A 2 -15.29 -3.42 -5.39
C SER A 2 -15.78 -4.85 -5.65
N ASN A 3 -15.09 -5.62 -6.47
CA ASN A 3 -15.37 -7.03 -6.76
C ASN A 3 -14.61 -8.00 -5.84
N ASN A 4 -14.40 -7.62 -4.60
CA ASN A 4 -13.65 -8.38 -3.61
C ASN A 4 -12.15 -8.60 -3.93
N GLY A 5 -11.58 -7.85 -4.88
CA GLY A 5 -10.16 -7.91 -5.21
C GLY A 5 -9.28 -7.29 -4.14
N ARG A 6 -7.99 -7.63 -4.17
CA ARG A 6 -6.96 -7.19 -3.22
C ARG A 6 -5.79 -6.57 -3.99
N ILE A 7 -5.00 -5.75 -3.30
CA ILE A 7 -3.75 -5.17 -3.80
C ILE A 7 -2.59 -5.82 -3.07
N PHE A 8 -1.59 -6.26 -3.82
CA PHE A 8 -0.34 -6.81 -3.28
C PHE A 8 0.82 -5.95 -3.76
N TYR A 9 1.50 -5.28 -2.85
CA TYR A 9 2.78 -4.63 -3.10
C TYR A 9 3.89 -5.65 -2.91
N ILE A 10 4.77 -5.80 -3.89
CA ILE A 10 5.89 -6.71 -3.80
C ILE A 10 7.20 -6.00 -4.12
N GLY A 11 8.20 -6.13 -3.26
CA GLY A 11 9.47 -5.44 -3.42
C GLY A 11 10.59 -6.04 -2.60
N SER A 12 11.80 -5.53 -2.76
CA SER A 12 12.95 -5.86 -1.93
C SER A 12 13.49 -4.63 -1.21
N GLY A 13 14.24 -4.84 -0.13
CA GLY A 13 14.91 -3.78 0.61
C GLY A 13 13.97 -2.62 1.00
N THR A 14 14.36 -1.39 0.66
CA THR A 14 13.57 -0.18 0.94
C THR A 14 12.21 -0.22 0.25
N SER A 15 12.14 -0.66 -1.01
CA SER A 15 10.89 -0.72 -1.77
C SER A 15 9.87 -1.66 -1.13
N GLY A 16 10.31 -2.84 -0.68
CA GLY A 16 9.45 -3.80 0.02
C GLY A 16 8.97 -3.25 1.37
N ARG A 17 9.85 -2.59 2.14
CA ARG A 17 9.47 -1.95 3.41
C ARG A 17 8.41 -0.87 3.22
N LEU A 18 8.53 -0.06 2.18
CA LEU A 18 7.56 0.99 1.88
C LEU A 18 6.18 0.41 1.51
N GLY A 19 6.13 -0.69 0.76
CA GLY A 19 4.89 -1.43 0.49
C GLY A 19 4.22 -1.95 1.77
N ILE A 20 5.02 -2.49 2.71
CA ILE A 20 4.51 -2.93 4.02
C ILE A 20 3.99 -1.75 4.84
N VAL A 21 4.72 -0.63 4.88
CA VAL A 21 4.29 0.57 5.61
C VAL A 21 2.95 1.07 5.08
N ASP A 22 2.79 1.25 3.77
CA ASP A 22 1.53 1.71 3.20
C ASP A 22 0.38 0.74 3.48
N ALA A 23 0.59 -0.56 3.31
CA ALA A 23 -0.40 -1.58 3.59
C ALA A 23 -0.85 -1.58 5.07
N SER A 24 0.08 -1.42 5.99
CA SER A 24 -0.18 -1.43 7.45
C SER A 24 -1.03 -0.24 7.91
N GLU A 25 -0.94 0.91 7.23
CA GLU A 25 -1.68 2.12 7.58
C GLU A 25 -3.14 2.11 7.07
N CYS A 26 -3.51 1.18 6.18
CA CYS A 26 -4.87 1.12 5.64
C CYS A 26 -5.91 0.73 6.68
N LEU A 27 -5.57 -0.17 7.61
CA LEU A 27 -6.49 -0.58 8.67
C LEU A 27 -6.79 0.55 9.67
N PRO A 28 -5.79 1.23 10.28
CA PRO A 28 -6.08 2.31 11.22
C PRO A 28 -6.73 3.52 10.56
N THR A 29 -6.43 3.80 9.28
CA THR A 29 -6.91 5.00 8.58
C THR A 29 -8.30 4.82 7.98
N PHE A 30 -8.53 3.70 7.31
CA PHE A 30 -9.73 3.46 6.49
C PHE A 30 -10.60 2.31 7.01
N GLY A 31 -10.23 1.67 8.12
CA GLY A 31 -10.97 0.55 8.71
C GLY A 31 -11.03 -0.69 7.82
N ILE A 32 -10.09 -0.82 6.87
CA ILE A 32 -10.07 -1.92 5.91
C ILE A 32 -8.96 -2.91 6.28
N ASP A 33 -9.33 -4.17 6.45
CA ASP A 33 -8.40 -5.26 6.75
C ASP A 33 -8.39 -6.28 5.61
N GLY A 34 -7.24 -6.93 5.40
CA GLY A 34 -7.11 -8.03 4.45
C GLY A 34 -7.36 -7.64 2.98
N LYS A 35 -7.13 -6.37 2.60
CA LYS A 35 -7.34 -5.88 1.23
C LYS A 35 -6.09 -5.33 0.57
N ILE A 36 -5.12 -4.86 1.34
CA ILE A 36 -3.82 -4.40 0.84
C ILE A 36 -2.74 -5.12 1.62
N TYR A 37 -1.79 -5.72 0.91
CA TYR A 37 -0.70 -6.50 1.49
C TYR A 37 0.64 -5.98 0.98
N GLY A 38 1.62 -5.93 1.86
CA GLY A 38 3.02 -5.70 1.50
C GLY A 38 3.83 -6.99 1.66
N ILE A 39 4.56 -7.36 0.63
CA ILE A 39 5.42 -8.55 0.59
C ILE A 39 6.85 -8.11 0.28
N ILE A 40 7.79 -8.59 1.06
CA ILE A 40 9.20 -8.23 0.94
C ILE A 40 10.09 -9.46 0.75
N ALA A 41 11.07 -9.36 -0.14
CA ALA A 41 12.12 -10.37 -0.29
C ALA A 41 12.80 -10.65 1.05
N GLY A 42 12.88 -11.92 1.43
CA GLY A 42 13.41 -12.35 2.73
C GLY A 42 12.41 -12.35 3.88
N GLY A 43 11.13 -12.01 3.62
CA GLY A 43 10.02 -12.07 4.59
C GLY A 43 10.16 -11.07 5.74
N ASP A 44 9.44 -11.30 6.82
CA ASP A 44 9.35 -10.37 7.96
C ASP A 44 10.70 -9.99 8.58
N LYS A 45 11.67 -10.89 8.52
CA LYS A 45 13.04 -10.60 9.00
C LYS A 45 13.67 -9.42 8.24
N ALA A 46 13.35 -9.30 6.93
CA ALA A 46 13.87 -8.24 6.07
C ALA A 46 13.30 -6.86 6.37
N ILE A 47 12.22 -6.76 7.12
CA ILE A 47 11.65 -5.49 7.57
C ILE A 47 12.65 -4.77 8.48
N ARG A 48 13.29 -5.49 9.40
CA ARG A 48 14.18 -4.93 10.41
C ARG A 48 15.66 -5.05 10.09
N LYS A 49 16.05 -6.12 9.37
CA LYS A 49 17.45 -6.42 9.05
C LYS A 49 17.56 -6.79 7.58
N SER A 50 18.48 -6.17 6.84
CA SER A 50 18.72 -6.50 5.43
C SER A 50 18.96 -8.01 5.27
N GLN A 51 18.28 -8.60 4.29
CA GLN A 51 18.46 -9.99 3.84
C GLN A 51 19.04 -9.91 2.44
N GLU A 52 20.37 -9.79 2.40
CA GLU A 52 21.11 -9.80 1.13
C GLU A 52 20.85 -11.12 0.41
N TYR A 53 21.03 -11.20 -0.87
CA TYR A 53 20.68 -12.34 -1.74
C TYR A 53 19.16 -12.67 -1.87
N ALA A 54 18.29 -12.21 -0.98
CA ALA A 54 16.86 -12.51 -1.10
C ALA A 54 16.24 -11.89 -2.35
N GLU A 55 16.79 -10.76 -2.83
CA GLU A 55 16.33 -10.07 -4.03
C GLU A 55 16.72 -10.73 -5.35
N ASP A 56 17.71 -11.66 -5.32
CA ASP A 56 18.18 -12.38 -6.49
C ASP A 56 17.32 -13.61 -6.83
N SER A 57 16.47 -14.04 -5.90
CA SER A 57 15.62 -15.21 -6.10
C SER A 57 14.54 -14.96 -7.15
N LYS A 58 14.54 -15.78 -8.21
CA LYS A 58 13.53 -15.72 -9.30
C LYS A 58 12.27 -16.54 -9.03
N ILE A 59 12.22 -17.27 -7.93
CA ILE A 59 11.10 -18.18 -7.60
C ILE A 59 10.38 -17.76 -6.30
N GLN A 60 11.11 -17.23 -5.34
CA GLN A 60 10.58 -17.03 -3.99
C GLN A 60 9.39 -16.07 -3.96
N ALA A 61 9.41 -15.04 -4.78
CA ALA A 61 8.33 -14.06 -4.83
C ALA A 61 6.98 -14.68 -5.20
N TRP A 62 6.96 -15.57 -6.18
CA TRP A 62 5.76 -16.29 -6.57
C TRP A 62 5.31 -17.27 -5.48
N GLU A 63 6.24 -18.00 -4.85
CA GLU A 63 5.92 -18.86 -3.72
C GLU A 63 5.34 -18.09 -2.53
N ASP A 64 5.82 -16.88 -2.27
CA ASP A 64 5.28 -16.02 -1.23
C ASP A 64 3.84 -15.55 -1.56
N LEU A 65 3.57 -15.20 -2.81
CA LEU A 65 2.24 -14.80 -3.28
C LEU A 65 1.23 -15.95 -3.29
N LYS A 66 1.64 -17.15 -3.68
CA LYS A 66 0.74 -18.33 -3.72
C LYS A 66 0.07 -18.62 -2.38
N LYS A 67 0.70 -18.29 -1.26
CA LYS A 67 0.15 -18.42 0.09
C LYS A 67 -1.18 -17.66 0.26
N TYR A 68 -1.39 -16.59 -0.52
CA TYR A 68 -2.60 -15.77 -0.47
C TYR A 68 -3.72 -16.23 -1.40
N LYS A 69 -3.50 -17.32 -2.18
CA LYS A 69 -4.50 -17.84 -3.13
C LYS A 69 -5.08 -16.73 -4.00
N LEU A 70 -4.22 -16.14 -4.84
CA LEU A 70 -4.57 -15.03 -5.74
C LEU A 70 -5.77 -15.37 -6.62
N SER A 71 -6.56 -14.36 -6.91
CA SER A 71 -7.70 -14.44 -7.84
C SER A 71 -7.52 -13.44 -9.00
N LYS A 72 -8.30 -13.59 -10.06
CA LYS A 72 -8.32 -12.67 -11.21
C LYS A 72 -8.82 -11.26 -10.87
N ASN A 73 -9.37 -11.06 -9.66
CA ASN A 73 -9.79 -9.75 -9.17
C ASN A 73 -8.67 -9.01 -8.42
N ASP A 74 -7.56 -9.70 -8.14
CA ASP A 74 -6.42 -9.14 -7.43
C ASP A 74 -5.48 -8.41 -8.40
N ILE A 75 -4.69 -7.47 -7.87
CA ILE A 75 -3.61 -6.81 -8.60
C ILE A 75 -2.32 -6.93 -7.80
N VAL A 76 -1.23 -7.23 -8.49
CA VAL A 76 0.12 -7.24 -7.94
C VAL A 76 0.90 -6.06 -8.49
N ILE A 77 1.44 -5.25 -7.60
CA ILE A 77 2.22 -4.05 -7.93
C ILE A 77 3.66 -4.27 -7.49
N GLY A 78 4.53 -4.44 -8.48
CA GLY A 78 5.97 -4.55 -8.28
C GLY A 78 6.58 -3.19 -7.94
N VAL A 79 7.34 -3.12 -6.83
CA VAL A 79 8.01 -1.90 -6.39
C VAL A 79 9.51 -2.10 -6.45
N SER A 80 10.17 -1.42 -7.40
CA SER A 80 11.62 -1.52 -7.61
C SER A 80 12.16 -0.22 -8.17
N ALA A 81 13.09 0.43 -7.49
CA ALA A 81 13.67 1.69 -7.94
C ALA A 81 14.40 1.53 -9.29
N SER A 82 15.20 0.47 -9.46
CA SER A 82 15.88 0.15 -10.72
C SER A 82 14.91 -0.40 -11.77
N GLY A 83 13.83 -1.07 -11.35
CA GLY A 83 12.93 -1.81 -12.21
C GLY A 83 13.55 -3.08 -12.80
N SER A 84 14.64 -3.60 -12.21
CA SER A 84 15.36 -4.79 -12.68
C SER A 84 15.57 -5.86 -11.60
N THR A 85 15.06 -5.67 -10.39
CA THR A 85 15.21 -6.60 -9.27
C THR A 85 14.64 -7.98 -9.61
N PRO A 86 15.44 -9.06 -9.64
CA PRO A 86 15.01 -10.38 -10.10
C PRO A 86 13.78 -10.91 -9.36
N TYR A 87 13.72 -10.77 -8.04
CA TYR A 87 12.58 -11.14 -7.20
C TYR A 87 11.27 -10.51 -7.68
N VAL A 88 11.29 -9.22 -8.04
CA VAL A 88 10.09 -8.49 -8.47
C VAL A 88 9.74 -8.81 -9.91
N VAL A 89 10.73 -8.79 -10.81
CA VAL A 89 10.53 -9.04 -12.25
C VAL A 89 9.93 -10.43 -12.47
N SER A 90 10.53 -11.47 -11.91
CA SER A 90 10.03 -12.84 -12.08
C SER A 90 8.63 -13.04 -11.48
N CYS A 91 8.32 -12.34 -10.40
CA CYS A 91 6.98 -12.37 -9.82
C CYS A 91 5.93 -11.82 -10.79
N ILE A 92 6.21 -10.69 -11.41
CA ILE A 92 5.30 -10.06 -12.38
C ILE A 92 5.13 -10.93 -13.62
N GLU A 93 6.20 -11.58 -14.09
CA GLU A 93 6.12 -12.56 -15.17
C GLU A 93 5.16 -13.71 -14.85
N GLU A 94 5.26 -14.28 -13.65
CA GLU A 94 4.36 -15.35 -13.19
C GLU A 94 2.93 -14.85 -13.00
N CYS A 95 2.72 -13.65 -12.49
CA CYS A 95 1.39 -13.04 -12.41
C CYS A 95 0.74 -12.92 -13.80
N ASN A 96 1.48 -12.43 -14.79
CA ASN A 96 0.99 -12.30 -16.18
C ASN A 96 0.60 -13.65 -16.78
N LYS A 97 1.44 -14.70 -16.60
CA LYS A 97 1.12 -16.06 -17.06
C LYS A 97 -0.16 -16.61 -16.43
N ASN A 98 -0.47 -16.22 -15.20
CA ASN A 98 -1.66 -16.65 -14.48
C ASN A 98 -2.87 -15.70 -14.63
N GLY A 99 -2.79 -14.70 -15.49
CA GLY A 99 -3.88 -13.76 -15.77
C GLY A 99 -4.25 -12.84 -14.59
N ILE A 100 -3.29 -12.57 -13.72
CA ILE A 100 -3.41 -11.62 -12.61
C ILE A 100 -3.03 -10.22 -13.11
N TYR A 101 -3.80 -9.21 -12.76
CA TYR A 101 -3.47 -7.82 -13.11
C TYR A 101 -2.14 -7.40 -12.49
N THR A 102 -1.32 -6.71 -13.28
CA THR A 102 0.00 -6.27 -12.85
C THR A 102 0.19 -4.78 -13.03
N GLY A 103 0.86 -4.17 -12.07
CA GLY A 103 1.37 -2.81 -12.13
C GLY A 103 2.78 -2.74 -11.57
N CYS A 104 3.44 -1.61 -11.74
CA CYS A 104 4.72 -1.39 -11.07
C CYS A 104 4.97 0.08 -10.75
N ILE A 105 5.89 0.29 -9.81
CA ILE A 105 6.46 1.61 -9.48
C ILE A 105 7.96 1.51 -9.66
N THR A 106 8.50 2.22 -10.64
CA THR A 106 9.94 2.28 -10.92
C THR A 106 10.43 3.74 -10.93
N CYS A 107 11.75 3.93 -10.75
CA CYS A 107 12.37 5.25 -10.84
C CYS A 107 13.26 5.41 -12.08
N ASN A 108 13.18 4.48 -13.01
CA ASN A 108 13.87 4.48 -14.29
C ASN A 108 12.89 4.23 -15.44
N LYS A 109 13.10 4.91 -16.56
CA LYS A 109 12.31 4.70 -17.77
C LYS A 109 12.65 3.38 -18.46
N ASN A 110 11.66 2.81 -19.12
CA ASN A 110 11.82 1.64 -19.97
C ASN A 110 12.52 0.46 -19.26
N SER A 111 12.31 0.34 -17.95
CA SER A 111 12.90 -0.74 -17.19
C SER A 111 12.26 -2.10 -17.56
N PRO A 112 12.97 -3.23 -17.35
CA PRO A 112 12.41 -4.56 -17.59
C PRO A 112 11.05 -4.76 -16.90
N LEU A 113 10.91 -4.30 -15.66
CA LEU A 113 9.67 -4.38 -14.90
C LEU A 113 8.55 -3.55 -15.52
N ALA A 114 8.83 -2.32 -15.96
CA ALA A 114 7.85 -1.44 -16.59
C ALA A 114 7.31 -2.03 -17.89
N ASN A 115 8.19 -2.64 -18.70
CA ASN A 115 7.83 -3.25 -19.97
C ASN A 115 6.95 -4.53 -19.83
N LEU A 116 6.98 -5.15 -18.66
CA LEU A 116 6.20 -6.36 -18.37
C LEU A 116 4.81 -6.06 -17.80
N CYS A 117 4.64 -4.91 -17.15
CA CYS A 117 3.43 -4.59 -16.42
C CYS A 117 2.32 -4.01 -17.32
N LEU A 118 1.07 -4.35 -16.99
CA LEU A 118 -0.09 -3.74 -17.62
C LEU A 118 -0.25 -2.26 -17.26
N TYR A 119 0.11 -1.90 -16.01
CA TYR A 119 -0.01 -0.53 -15.49
C TYR A 119 1.33 -0.04 -14.91
N PRO A 120 2.29 0.38 -15.74
CA PRO A 120 3.57 0.91 -15.26
C PRO A 120 3.45 2.35 -14.77
N ILE A 121 4.09 2.64 -13.63
CA ILE A 121 4.28 3.99 -13.10
C ILE A 121 5.78 4.25 -13.02
N GLU A 122 6.27 5.11 -13.89
CA GLU A 122 7.69 5.46 -13.98
C GLU A 122 7.91 6.88 -13.44
N VAL A 123 8.54 6.99 -12.27
CA VAL A 123 8.85 8.27 -11.62
C VAL A 123 10.35 8.52 -11.68
N VAL A 124 10.81 9.20 -12.70
CA VAL A 124 12.23 9.49 -12.89
C VAL A 124 12.69 10.55 -11.89
N VAL A 125 13.55 10.16 -10.95
CA VAL A 125 14.04 11.02 -9.86
C VAL A 125 15.49 11.52 -10.08
N GLY A 126 16.14 11.03 -11.15
CA GLY A 126 17.55 11.28 -11.39
C GLY A 126 18.48 10.56 -10.40
N PRO A 127 19.79 10.82 -10.48
CA PRO A 127 20.79 10.15 -9.65
C PRO A 127 20.61 10.49 -8.17
N GLU A 128 20.87 9.50 -7.32
CA GLU A 128 20.91 9.71 -5.86
C GLU A 128 22.17 10.50 -5.47
N TYR A 129 22.11 11.22 -4.35
CA TYR A 129 23.28 11.91 -3.81
C TYR A 129 24.44 10.93 -3.50
N ILE A 130 24.09 9.78 -2.93
CA ILE A 130 25.03 8.66 -2.81
C ILE A 130 24.67 7.66 -3.89
N THR A 131 25.49 7.57 -4.92
CA THR A 131 25.27 6.71 -6.07
C THR A 131 24.99 5.27 -5.66
N GLY A 132 23.93 4.70 -6.22
CA GLY A 132 23.48 3.33 -5.92
C GLY A 132 22.57 3.20 -4.69
N SER A 133 22.45 4.24 -3.83
CA SER A 133 21.60 4.20 -2.62
C SER A 133 20.20 4.73 -2.91
N SER A 134 19.32 3.88 -3.44
CA SER A 134 17.97 4.26 -3.88
C SER A 134 16.94 4.48 -2.75
N ARG A 135 17.39 4.60 -1.52
CA ARG A 135 16.53 4.83 -0.34
C ARG A 135 16.06 6.28 -0.15
N MET A 136 16.68 7.25 -0.81
CA MET A 136 16.40 8.69 -0.65
C MET A 136 15.35 9.16 -1.67
N LYS A 137 15.78 9.65 -2.84
CA LYS A 137 14.87 10.19 -3.86
C LYS A 137 13.90 9.12 -4.37
N ALA A 138 14.43 7.97 -4.78
CA ALA A 138 13.62 6.88 -5.29
C ALA A 138 12.67 6.36 -4.20
N GLY A 139 13.15 6.09 -2.99
CA GLY A 139 12.31 5.66 -1.88
C GLY A 139 11.23 6.67 -1.54
N THR A 140 11.55 7.97 -1.51
CA THR A 140 10.56 9.03 -1.26
C THR A 140 9.49 9.08 -2.33
N ALA A 141 9.88 9.00 -3.61
CA ALA A 141 8.93 8.97 -4.72
C ALA A 141 8.03 7.73 -4.67
N GLN A 142 8.60 6.55 -4.43
CA GLN A 142 7.84 5.31 -4.27
C GLN A 142 6.83 5.41 -3.12
N LYS A 143 7.23 5.94 -1.96
CA LYS A 143 6.34 6.17 -0.82
C LYS A 143 5.16 7.05 -1.21
N MET A 144 5.40 8.16 -1.90
CA MET A 144 4.33 9.05 -2.34
C MET A 144 3.37 8.35 -3.29
N VAL A 145 3.87 7.60 -4.27
CA VAL A 145 3.03 6.87 -5.23
C VAL A 145 2.20 5.80 -4.54
N LEU A 146 2.79 5.01 -3.63
CA LEU A 146 2.06 4.01 -2.85
C LEU A 146 0.90 4.66 -2.07
N ASN A 147 1.16 5.75 -1.35
CA ASN A 147 0.11 6.47 -0.63
C ASN A 147 -0.96 7.06 -1.57
N MET A 148 -0.59 7.53 -2.76
CA MET A 148 -1.55 8.01 -3.76
C MET A 148 -2.45 6.87 -4.26
N ILE A 149 -1.89 5.69 -4.51
CA ILE A 149 -2.65 4.50 -4.93
C ILE A 149 -3.64 4.10 -3.84
N SER A 150 -3.16 3.83 -2.63
CA SER A 150 -4.01 3.38 -1.53
C SER A 150 -5.09 4.41 -1.19
N THR A 151 -4.73 5.69 -1.05
CA THR A 151 -5.68 6.77 -0.74
C THR A 151 -6.74 6.93 -1.82
N THR A 152 -6.34 6.95 -3.11
CA THR A 152 -7.30 7.09 -4.23
C THR A 152 -8.28 5.91 -4.27
N VAL A 153 -7.78 4.69 -4.05
CA VAL A 153 -8.65 3.50 -3.98
C VAL A 153 -9.63 3.62 -2.82
N MET A 154 -9.19 4.05 -1.64
CA MET A 154 -10.05 4.21 -0.47
C MET A 154 -11.10 5.32 -0.65
N ILE A 155 -10.74 6.42 -1.29
CA ILE A 155 -11.69 7.47 -1.68
C ILE A 155 -12.76 6.89 -2.61
N LYS A 156 -12.36 6.16 -3.67
CA LYS A 156 -13.29 5.54 -4.62
C LYS A 156 -14.18 4.46 -3.98
N LEU A 157 -13.75 3.84 -2.90
CA LEU A 157 -14.53 2.90 -2.09
C LEU A 157 -15.44 3.61 -1.05
N GLY A 158 -15.48 4.93 -1.05
CA GLY A 158 -16.30 5.72 -0.13
C GLY A 158 -15.82 5.68 1.32
N ARG A 159 -14.51 5.41 1.56
CA ARG A 159 -13.94 5.35 2.91
C ARG A 159 -13.55 6.70 3.48
N VAL A 160 -13.76 7.75 2.70
CA VAL A 160 -13.46 9.15 3.06
C VAL A 160 -14.70 10.00 2.75
N PHE A 161 -15.05 10.90 3.66
CA PHE A 161 -16.10 11.90 3.46
C PHE A 161 -15.44 13.28 3.40
N ASP A 162 -15.55 13.96 2.25
CA ASP A 162 -14.75 15.14 1.94
C ASP A 162 -13.24 14.80 2.11
N ASN A 163 -12.55 15.39 3.05
CA ASN A 163 -11.16 15.07 3.41
C ASN A 163 -11.02 14.35 4.77
N LYS A 164 -12.08 13.73 5.26
CA LYS A 164 -12.15 13.19 6.63
C LYS A 164 -12.21 11.67 6.65
N MET A 165 -11.42 11.08 7.56
CA MET A 165 -11.35 9.63 7.82
C MET A 165 -12.58 9.19 8.63
N ILE A 166 -13.66 8.78 7.97
CA ILE A 166 -14.91 8.39 8.65
C ILE A 166 -14.94 6.93 9.11
N ASP A 167 -14.04 6.10 8.59
CA ASP A 167 -13.93 4.67 8.91
C ASP A 167 -12.69 4.32 9.76
N MET A 168 -12.00 5.31 10.32
CA MET A 168 -10.84 5.05 11.16
C MET A 168 -11.20 4.20 12.39
N LYS A 169 -10.32 3.27 12.77
CA LYS A 169 -10.48 2.50 14.00
C LYS A 169 -10.24 3.36 15.23
N LEU A 170 -11.21 3.38 16.16
CA LEU A 170 -11.12 4.15 17.41
C LEU A 170 -10.37 3.36 18.49
N SER A 171 -9.10 3.07 18.26
CA SER A 171 -8.31 2.19 19.12
C SER A 171 -7.58 2.91 20.28
N ASN A 172 -7.56 4.23 20.30
CA ASN A 172 -6.89 5.01 21.35
C ASN A 172 -7.54 6.38 21.57
N SER A 173 -7.16 7.04 22.66
CA SER A 173 -7.72 8.34 23.06
C SER A 173 -7.53 9.45 22.00
N LYS A 174 -6.41 9.44 21.26
CA LYS A 174 -6.14 10.38 20.17
C LYS A 174 -7.15 10.22 19.04
N LEU A 175 -7.48 9.00 18.67
CA LEU A 175 -8.43 8.69 17.60
C LEU A 175 -9.87 9.00 18.03
N HIS A 176 -10.24 8.74 19.29
CA HIS A 176 -11.52 9.18 19.84
C HIS A 176 -11.67 10.72 19.80
N LYS A 177 -10.66 11.47 20.25
CA LYS A 177 -10.67 12.93 20.17
C LYS A 177 -10.78 13.45 18.74
N ARG A 178 -10.15 12.76 17.78
CA ARG A 178 -10.25 13.08 16.35
C ARG A 178 -11.67 12.82 15.83
N ALA A 179 -12.27 11.68 16.17
CA ALA A 179 -13.64 11.33 15.78
C ALA A 179 -14.65 12.40 16.25
N VAL A 180 -14.57 12.80 17.51
CA VAL A 180 -15.41 13.88 18.05
C VAL A 180 -15.24 15.18 17.23
N ARG A 181 -14.00 15.57 16.90
CA ARG A 181 -13.75 16.76 16.08
C ARG A 181 -14.34 16.65 14.67
N ILE A 182 -14.22 15.46 14.06
CA ILE A 182 -14.79 15.21 12.73
C ILE A 182 -16.30 15.32 12.75
N LEU A 183 -16.98 14.68 13.71
CA LEU A 183 -18.44 14.77 13.85
C LEU A 183 -18.93 16.20 14.09
N LYS A 184 -18.27 16.92 14.98
CA LYS A 184 -18.58 18.35 15.18
C LYS A 184 -18.54 19.15 13.87
N SER A 185 -17.52 18.90 13.06
CA SER A 185 -17.35 19.59 11.76
C SER A 185 -18.35 19.17 10.70
N ILE A 186 -18.79 17.91 10.69
CA ILE A 186 -19.72 17.39 9.68
C ILE A 186 -21.16 17.77 10.04
N LEU A 187 -21.56 17.57 11.31
CA LEU A 187 -22.94 17.71 11.76
C LEU A 187 -23.23 19.10 12.34
N ASN A 188 -22.22 19.93 12.51
CA ASN A 188 -22.33 21.26 13.17
C ASN A 188 -22.94 21.19 14.58
N ILE A 189 -22.54 20.20 15.39
CA ILE A 189 -23.05 19.92 16.74
C ILE A 189 -22.06 20.24 17.84
N GLY A 190 -22.53 20.28 19.08
CA GLY A 190 -21.73 20.50 20.28
C GLY A 190 -20.78 19.33 20.60
N GLY A 191 -19.74 19.61 21.42
CA GLY A 191 -18.74 18.59 21.78
C GLY A 191 -19.32 17.42 22.60
N GLU A 192 -20.25 17.69 23.51
CA GLU A 192 -20.86 16.65 24.35
C GLU A 192 -21.78 15.75 23.53
N GLU A 193 -22.54 16.30 22.61
CA GLU A 193 -23.39 15.55 21.71
C GLU A 193 -22.54 14.65 20.77
N ALA A 194 -21.48 15.19 20.19
CA ALA A 194 -20.55 14.41 19.37
C ALA A 194 -19.88 13.26 20.16
N LYS A 195 -19.54 13.50 21.44
CA LYS A 195 -19.00 12.44 22.32
C LYS A 195 -20.03 11.34 22.58
N LYS A 196 -21.29 11.71 22.80
CA LYS A 196 -22.40 10.77 23.01
C LYS A 196 -22.58 9.89 21.78
N LEU A 197 -22.67 10.46 20.59
CA LEU A 197 -22.80 9.72 19.33
C LEU A 197 -21.61 8.75 19.09
N ILE A 198 -20.38 9.18 19.35
CA ILE A 198 -19.21 8.28 19.25
C ILE A 198 -19.26 7.17 20.27
N LYS A 199 -19.72 7.42 21.49
CA LYS A 199 -19.86 6.39 22.52
C LYS A 199 -20.91 5.34 22.16
N GLU A 200 -22.01 5.76 21.54
CA GLU A 200 -23.11 4.88 21.13
C GLU A 200 -22.72 4.02 19.91
N ASN A 201 -22.11 4.60 18.90
CA ASN A 201 -21.86 3.94 17.60
C ASN A 201 -20.43 3.38 17.45
N ASN A 202 -19.48 3.82 18.27
CA ASN A 202 -18.05 3.49 18.18
C ASN A 202 -17.44 3.64 16.76
N ASN A 203 -18.04 4.47 15.92
CA ASN A 203 -17.65 4.69 14.52
C ASN A 203 -18.16 6.04 14.04
N VAL A 204 -17.33 6.78 13.27
CA VAL A 204 -17.72 8.10 12.75
C VAL A 204 -18.80 7.96 11.67
N ARG A 205 -18.65 7.03 10.73
CA ARG A 205 -19.64 6.79 9.66
C ARG A 205 -21.04 6.50 10.21
N LEU A 206 -21.12 5.65 11.22
CA LEU A 206 -22.41 5.28 11.83
C LEU A 206 -23.01 6.39 12.70
N SER A 207 -22.22 7.43 12.99
CA SER A 207 -22.62 8.59 13.79
C SER A 207 -23.03 9.79 12.94
N ILE A 208 -22.85 9.73 11.62
CA ILE A 208 -23.34 10.71 10.64
C ILE A 208 -24.74 10.33 10.19
#